data_559360008dc1d5a588dd9244a3588f2b
#
_entry.id   559360008dc1d5a588dd9244a3588f2b
#
_cell.length_a   1.000
_cell.length_b   1.000
_cell.length_c   1.000
_cell.angle_alpha   90.00
_cell.angle_beta   90.00
_cell.angle_gamma   90.00
#
_symmetry.space_group_name_H-M   'P 1'
#
loop_
_entity.id
_entity.type
_entity.pdbx_description
1 polymer ?
#
loop_
_entity_poly.entity_id
_entity_poly.type
_entity_poly.pdbx_seq_one_letter_code
_entity_poly.pdbx_strand_id
1 'polypeptide(L)'
;MNSYVCVVGAVNLDICGRPSRKLIFRDSNPGTVTLTPGGVGRNIAHDLRLLGAEVKFLTAFGGDSHAQLLRNDCVELGMDLGCALDVPGGRTSTYLYITDERGEMQLGLSDTDISAAITPDYLSRHLDELNGAAAVAIDGNLTSETIAWLGAHCTAPLFADPVSVTKAERMRPALGALHTFKPNLTEGQNLTGESSPEGVVAALLAQGVQRVFLSMGGDGILAATRDETVHLP
;
A
#
# COMPACT_ATOMS: atom_id res chain seq x y z
N MET A 1 7.44 -18.32 20.34
CA MET A 1 7.23 -16.89 20.05
C MET A 1 6.11 -16.81 19.05
N ASN A 2 5.09 -16.00 19.28
CA ASN A 2 4.04 -15.82 18.27
C ASN A 2 4.66 -15.16 17.05
N SER A 3 4.49 -15.77 15.88
CA SER A 3 4.93 -15.23 14.60
C SER A 3 4.02 -14.05 14.25
N TYR A 4 4.58 -12.90 13.90
CA TYR A 4 3.84 -11.71 13.46
C TYR A 4 4.34 -11.24 12.09
N VAL A 5 3.53 -10.43 11.42
CA VAL A 5 3.88 -9.73 10.18
C VAL A 5 4.01 -8.25 10.48
N CYS A 6 5.09 -7.62 10.01
CA CYS A 6 5.17 -6.17 9.98
C CYS A 6 4.55 -5.63 8.69
N VAL A 7 3.74 -4.59 8.79
CA VAL A 7 3.28 -3.82 7.64
C VAL A 7 3.84 -2.40 7.77
N VAL A 8 4.54 -1.93 6.75
CA VAL A 8 5.08 -0.56 6.69
C VAL A 8 4.44 0.16 5.51
N GLY A 9 3.56 1.10 5.77
CA GLY A 9 2.82 1.72 4.67
C GLY A 9 1.80 2.77 5.13
N ALA A 10 1.01 3.23 4.17
CA ALA A 10 0.05 4.30 4.42
C ALA A 10 -1.23 3.80 5.09
N VAL A 11 -1.72 4.66 5.98
CA VAL A 11 -3.12 4.71 6.42
C VAL A 11 -3.70 6.03 5.95
N ASN A 12 -4.90 6.05 5.41
CA ASN A 12 -5.57 7.29 5.01
C ASN A 12 -7.08 7.26 5.26
N LEU A 13 -7.68 8.44 5.35
CA LEU A 13 -9.12 8.59 5.37
C LEU A 13 -9.60 8.83 3.94
N ASP A 14 -10.42 7.91 3.43
CA ASP A 14 -11.08 8.04 2.14
C ASP A 14 -12.40 8.80 2.34
N ILE A 15 -12.55 9.93 1.66
CA ILE A 15 -13.74 10.78 1.68
C ILE A 15 -14.38 10.71 0.30
N CYS A 16 -15.55 10.04 0.22
CA CYS A 16 -16.29 9.91 -1.02
C CYS A 16 -17.51 10.81 -1.02
N GLY A 17 -17.60 11.72 -2.00
CA GLY A 17 -18.80 12.47 -2.33
C GLY A 17 -19.56 11.80 -3.48
N ARG A 18 -20.82 11.35 -3.24
CA ARG A 18 -21.67 10.76 -4.27
C ARG A 18 -22.96 11.58 -4.44
N PRO A 19 -23.19 12.21 -5.60
CA PRO A 19 -24.40 12.97 -5.85
C PRO A 19 -25.61 12.02 -5.97
N SER A 20 -26.77 12.47 -5.55
CA SER A 20 -28.05 11.73 -5.65
C SER A 20 -28.69 11.79 -7.02
N ARG A 21 -28.14 12.62 -7.93
CA ARG A 21 -28.56 12.82 -9.32
C ARG A 21 -27.36 13.22 -10.16
N LYS A 22 -27.55 13.38 -11.48
CA LYS A 22 -26.48 13.76 -12.40
C LYS A 22 -25.65 14.92 -11.86
N LEU A 23 -24.34 14.75 -11.82
CA LEU A 23 -23.37 15.72 -11.34
C LEU A 23 -23.43 17.01 -12.19
N ILE A 24 -23.51 18.15 -11.53
CA ILE A 24 -23.47 19.48 -12.16
C ILE A 24 -22.16 20.15 -11.69
N PHE A 25 -21.24 20.35 -12.62
CA PHE A 25 -19.99 21.04 -12.33
C PHE A 25 -20.22 22.50 -11.94
N ARG A 26 -19.42 23.01 -11.04
CA ARG A 26 -19.48 24.39 -10.54
C ARG A 26 -20.79 24.75 -9.80
N ASP A 27 -21.48 23.76 -9.27
CA ASP A 27 -22.70 23.94 -8.50
C ASP A 27 -22.70 23.06 -7.24
N SER A 28 -23.59 23.34 -6.31
CA SER A 28 -23.84 22.52 -5.13
C SER A 28 -24.71 21.33 -5.50
N ASN A 29 -24.17 20.13 -5.35
CA ASN A 29 -24.85 18.89 -5.68
C ASN A 29 -25.37 18.20 -4.39
N PRO A 30 -26.70 18.01 -4.24
CA PRO A 30 -27.22 17.18 -3.17
C PRO A 30 -26.71 15.74 -3.29
N GLY A 31 -26.28 15.13 -2.18
CA GLY A 31 -25.70 13.79 -2.19
C GLY A 31 -25.35 13.29 -0.81
N THR A 32 -24.55 12.23 -0.77
CA THR A 32 -23.98 11.67 0.46
C THR A 32 -22.48 11.86 0.47
N VAL A 33 -21.95 12.05 1.68
CA VAL A 33 -20.51 12.03 1.93
C VAL A 33 -20.23 10.89 2.90
N THR A 34 -19.35 9.97 2.51
CA THR A 34 -18.92 8.86 3.35
C THR A 34 -17.44 8.99 3.66
N LEU A 35 -17.09 8.59 4.89
CA LEU A 35 -15.71 8.54 5.37
C LEU A 35 -15.39 7.07 5.65
N THR A 36 -14.30 6.58 5.06
CA THR A 36 -13.91 5.17 5.20
C THR A 36 -12.41 5.09 5.50
N PRO A 37 -12.00 4.34 6.54
CA PRO A 37 -10.59 4.03 6.73
C PRO A 37 -10.03 3.29 5.53
N GLY A 38 -8.90 3.77 5.00
CA GLY A 38 -8.25 3.27 3.80
C GLY A 38 -6.72 3.32 3.92
N GLY A 39 -6.07 3.30 2.78
CA GLY A 39 -4.62 3.18 2.63
C GLY A 39 -4.19 1.74 2.36
N VAL A 40 -3.29 1.56 1.37
CA VAL A 40 -2.88 0.20 0.96
C VAL A 40 -2.23 -0.54 2.11
N GLY A 41 -1.32 0.09 2.87
CA GLY A 41 -0.71 -0.52 4.06
C GLY A 41 -1.75 -0.94 5.09
N ARG A 42 -2.71 -0.06 5.41
CA ARG A 42 -3.80 -0.38 6.35
C ARG A 42 -4.67 -1.53 5.84
N ASN A 43 -4.99 -1.57 4.55
CA ASN A 43 -5.82 -2.64 3.98
C ASN A 43 -5.08 -3.99 4.01
N ILE A 44 -3.79 -4.03 3.67
CA ILE A 44 -2.96 -5.23 3.83
C ILE A 44 -2.95 -5.70 5.30
N ALA A 45 -2.76 -4.78 6.25
CA ALA A 45 -2.78 -5.09 7.68
C ALA A 45 -4.14 -5.65 8.13
N HIS A 46 -5.25 -5.07 7.64
CA HIS A 46 -6.60 -5.54 7.92
C HIS A 46 -6.85 -6.95 7.38
N ASP A 47 -6.51 -7.21 6.12
CA ASP A 47 -6.69 -8.54 5.51
C ASP A 47 -5.87 -9.60 6.25
N LEU A 48 -4.63 -9.28 6.65
CA LEU A 48 -3.81 -10.16 7.47
C LEU A 48 -4.46 -10.46 8.83
N ARG A 49 -5.07 -9.46 9.49
CA ARG A 49 -5.82 -9.67 10.74
C ARG A 49 -7.05 -10.56 10.52
N LEU A 50 -7.79 -10.38 9.45
CA LEU A 50 -8.92 -11.24 9.09
C LEU A 50 -8.50 -12.70 8.84
N LEU A 51 -7.28 -12.90 8.32
CA LEU A 51 -6.66 -14.22 8.14
C LEU A 51 -6.06 -14.80 9.44
N GLY A 52 -6.16 -14.09 10.57
CA GLY A 52 -5.70 -14.54 11.88
C GLY A 52 -4.21 -14.28 12.17
N ALA A 53 -3.51 -13.51 11.34
CA ALA A 53 -2.13 -13.14 11.60
C ALA A 53 -2.02 -12.07 12.68
N GLU A 54 -1.00 -12.13 13.54
CA GLU A 54 -0.60 -11.01 14.38
C GLU A 54 0.11 -9.96 13.51
N VAL A 55 -0.28 -8.67 13.63
CA VAL A 55 0.22 -7.59 12.79
C VAL A 55 0.75 -6.43 13.61
N LYS A 56 2.00 -6.03 13.34
CA LYS A 56 2.56 -4.74 13.75
C LYS A 56 2.48 -3.78 12.57
N PHE A 57 1.80 -2.66 12.76
CA PHE A 57 1.58 -1.69 11.69
C PHE A 57 2.39 -0.42 11.91
N LEU A 58 3.46 -0.25 11.13
CA LEU A 58 4.34 0.92 11.11
C LEU A 58 3.79 1.91 10.06
N THR A 59 3.14 2.94 10.53
CA THR A 59 2.50 3.98 9.69
C THR A 59 2.68 5.34 10.35
N ALA A 60 2.27 6.42 9.67
CA ALA A 60 2.36 7.77 10.19
C ALA A 60 0.97 8.39 10.39
N PHE A 61 0.76 9.00 11.55
CA PHE A 61 -0.43 9.74 11.90
C PHE A 61 -0.12 11.22 12.17
N GLY A 62 -0.98 12.10 11.70
CA GLY A 62 -0.91 13.53 12.02
C GLY A 62 -1.43 13.87 13.41
N GLY A 63 -1.49 15.18 13.70
CA GLY A 63 -2.04 15.71 14.96
C GLY A 63 -3.51 16.12 14.86
N ASP A 64 -4.32 15.49 14.00
CA ASP A 64 -5.68 15.91 13.67
C ASP A 64 -6.75 14.86 14.08
N SER A 65 -8.02 15.21 13.88
CA SER A 65 -9.15 14.32 14.20
C SER A 65 -9.20 13.07 13.32
N HIS A 66 -8.67 13.11 12.09
CA HIS A 66 -8.57 11.95 11.21
C HIS A 66 -7.61 10.89 11.79
N ALA A 67 -6.50 11.33 12.40
CA ALA A 67 -5.60 10.43 13.11
C ALA A 67 -6.30 9.60 14.18
N GLN A 68 -7.14 10.26 15.02
CA GLN A 68 -7.83 9.55 16.10
C GLN A 68 -8.83 8.53 15.55
N LEU A 69 -9.58 8.89 14.49
CA LEU A 69 -10.52 7.98 13.85
C LEU A 69 -9.82 6.74 13.31
N LEU A 70 -8.73 6.93 12.57
CA LEU A 70 -7.99 5.84 11.94
C LEU A 70 -7.26 4.97 12.97
N ARG A 71 -6.74 5.57 14.06
CA ARG A 71 -6.12 4.79 15.16
C ARG A 71 -7.13 3.89 15.83
N ASN A 72 -8.33 4.41 16.13
CA ASN A 72 -9.39 3.62 16.75
C ASN A 72 -9.75 2.43 15.86
N ASP A 73 -9.94 2.67 14.55
CA ASP A 73 -10.22 1.60 13.57
C ASP A 73 -9.11 0.53 13.56
N CYS A 74 -7.84 0.93 13.47
CA CYS A 74 -6.73 -0.02 13.48
C CYS A 74 -6.66 -0.84 14.79
N VAL A 75 -6.91 -0.21 15.95
CA VAL A 75 -6.92 -0.89 17.25
C VAL A 75 -8.10 -1.85 17.38
N GLU A 76 -9.30 -1.46 16.93
CA GLU A 76 -10.49 -2.31 16.90
C GLU A 76 -10.28 -3.56 16.03
N LEU A 77 -9.52 -3.43 14.95
CA LEU A 77 -9.12 -4.54 14.09
C LEU A 77 -7.98 -5.38 14.66
N GLY A 78 -7.44 -5.01 15.82
CA GLY A 78 -6.38 -5.74 16.51
C GLY A 78 -4.98 -5.54 15.93
N MET A 79 -4.72 -4.45 15.23
CA MET A 79 -3.38 -4.08 14.79
C MET A 79 -2.56 -3.51 15.94
N ASP A 80 -1.31 -3.95 16.10
CA ASP A 80 -0.36 -3.34 17.03
C ASP A 80 0.23 -2.06 16.43
N LEU A 81 -0.07 -0.93 17.03
CA LEU A 81 0.41 0.40 16.66
C LEU A 81 1.59 0.89 17.52
N GLY A 82 2.22 0.01 18.32
CA GLY A 82 3.32 0.37 19.20
C GLY A 82 4.53 0.99 18.49
N CYS A 83 4.68 0.70 17.20
CA CYS A 83 5.70 1.29 16.33
C CYS A 83 5.11 2.33 15.35
N ALA A 84 3.91 2.85 15.54
CA ALA A 84 3.38 3.89 14.67
C ALA A 84 4.02 5.26 14.98
N LEU A 85 4.23 6.07 13.95
CA LEU A 85 4.85 7.39 14.05
C LEU A 85 3.80 8.48 14.26
N ASP A 86 3.95 9.28 15.30
CA ASP A 86 3.24 10.54 15.46
C ASP A 86 4.03 11.67 14.81
N VAL A 87 3.37 12.46 13.95
CA VAL A 87 3.94 13.63 13.29
C VAL A 87 3.23 14.88 13.82
N PRO A 88 3.76 15.54 14.87
CA PRO A 88 3.14 16.72 15.45
C PRO A 88 2.99 17.84 14.42
N GLY A 89 1.78 18.39 14.30
CA GLY A 89 1.47 19.41 13.28
C GLY A 89 1.32 18.90 11.84
N GLY A 90 1.56 17.60 11.60
CA GLY A 90 1.27 16.95 10.33
C GLY A 90 -0.22 16.77 10.10
N ARG A 91 -0.62 16.66 8.84
CA ARG A 91 -1.98 16.25 8.45
C ARG A 91 -1.98 14.76 8.13
N THR A 92 -2.97 14.05 8.69
CA THR A 92 -3.16 12.63 8.39
C THR A 92 -3.58 12.44 6.93
N SER A 93 -3.02 11.43 6.27
CA SER A 93 -3.33 11.13 4.87
C SER A 93 -4.81 11.10 4.61
N THR A 94 -5.21 11.75 3.53
CA THR A 94 -6.62 11.85 3.10
C THR A 94 -6.71 11.68 1.59
N TYR A 95 -7.65 10.86 1.15
CA TYR A 95 -8.01 10.73 -0.25
C TYR A 95 -9.46 11.17 -0.44
N LEU A 96 -9.65 12.34 -1.05
CA LEU A 96 -10.97 12.88 -1.38
C LEU A 96 -11.29 12.55 -2.83
N TYR A 97 -12.47 11.94 -3.08
CA TYR A 97 -12.93 11.74 -4.44
C TYR A 97 -14.44 11.98 -4.57
N ILE A 98 -14.82 12.43 -5.75
CA ILE A 98 -16.21 12.66 -6.13
C ILE A 98 -16.55 11.73 -7.28
N THR A 99 -17.68 11.04 -7.15
CA THR A 99 -18.23 10.19 -8.19
C THR A 99 -19.39 10.88 -8.92
N ASP A 100 -19.84 10.30 -10.01
CA ASP A 100 -21.17 10.58 -10.56
C ASP A 100 -22.25 9.71 -9.86
N GLU A 101 -23.49 9.84 -10.34
CA GLU A 101 -24.64 9.08 -9.82
C GLU A 101 -24.51 7.55 -10.01
N ARG A 102 -23.63 7.10 -10.94
CA ARG A 102 -23.35 5.69 -11.23
C ARG A 102 -22.22 5.13 -10.37
N GLY A 103 -21.49 6.02 -9.67
CA GLY A 103 -20.34 5.65 -8.86
C GLY A 103 -19.00 5.74 -9.60
N GLU A 104 -18.98 6.25 -10.83
CA GLU A 104 -17.73 6.46 -11.58
C GLU A 104 -17.01 7.71 -11.09
N MET A 105 -15.74 7.57 -10.75
CA MET A 105 -14.93 8.67 -10.23
C MET A 105 -14.75 9.78 -11.27
N GLN A 106 -15.09 11.00 -10.88
CA GLN A 106 -14.98 12.20 -11.69
C GLN A 106 -13.80 13.08 -11.32
N LEU A 107 -13.41 13.07 -10.04
CA LEU A 107 -12.29 13.85 -9.50
C LEU A 107 -11.74 13.15 -8.27
N GLY A 108 -10.42 13.15 -8.12
CA GLY A 108 -9.73 12.68 -6.93
C GLY A 108 -8.62 13.64 -6.51
N LEU A 109 -8.43 13.81 -5.20
CA LEU A 109 -7.35 14.57 -4.58
C LEU A 109 -6.69 13.69 -3.52
N SER A 110 -5.37 13.59 -3.57
CA SER A 110 -4.58 12.77 -2.65
C SER A 110 -3.64 13.68 -1.85
N ASP A 111 -3.86 13.78 -0.53
CA ASP A 111 -2.94 14.40 0.43
C ASP A 111 -2.31 13.27 1.27
N THR A 112 -1.19 12.70 0.78
CA THR A 112 -0.53 11.54 1.38
C THR A 112 0.92 11.81 1.77
N ASP A 113 1.33 13.07 1.82
CA ASP A 113 2.72 13.50 2.04
C ASP A 113 3.28 13.07 3.39
N ILE A 114 2.42 12.86 4.40
CA ILE A 114 2.82 12.39 5.73
C ILE A 114 3.56 11.03 5.68
N SER A 115 3.31 10.19 4.67
CA SER A 115 4.02 8.93 4.49
C SER A 115 5.54 9.11 4.31
N ALA A 116 5.98 10.30 3.87
CA ALA A 116 7.40 10.62 3.76
C ALA A 116 8.10 10.80 5.13
N ALA A 117 7.33 10.92 6.23
CA ALA A 117 7.88 10.93 7.58
C ALA A 117 8.37 9.55 8.04
N ILE A 118 7.95 8.47 7.36
CA ILE A 118 8.48 7.12 7.57
C ILE A 118 9.85 7.04 6.89
N THR A 119 10.85 7.59 7.55
CA THR A 119 12.21 7.72 7.02
C THR A 119 13.10 6.51 7.36
N PRO A 120 14.24 6.32 6.70
CA PRO A 120 15.27 5.36 7.11
C PRO A 120 15.70 5.50 8.58
N ASP A 121 15.86 6.73 9.07
CA ASP A 121 16.22 6.98 10.47
C ASP A 121 15.13 6.50 11.44
N TYR A 122 13.85 6.73 11.12
CA TYR A 122 12.75 6.18 11.91
C TYR A 122 12.74 4.65 11.88
N LEU A 123 12.86 4.02 10.72
CA LEU A 123 12.85 2.57 10.58
C LEU A 123 14.05 1.88 11.22
N SER A 124 15.21 2.55 11.26
CA SER A 124 16.41 2.01 11.91
C SER A 124 16.20 1.74 13.41
N ARG A 125 15.33 2.50 14.07
CA ARG A 125 14.97 2.32 15.49
C ARG A 125 14.04 1.12 15.72
N HIS A 126 13.43 0.60 14.64
CA HIS A 126 12.51 -0.54 14.66
C HIS A 126 13.05 -1.72 13.85
N LEU A 127 14.36 -1.75 13.59
CA LEU A 127 14.95 -2.78 12.73
C LEU A 127 14.85 -4.18 13.37
N ASP A 128 14.91 -4.27 14.68
CA ASP A 128 14.76 -5.55 15.40
C ASP A 128 13.33 -6.10 15.24
N GLU A 129 12.30 -5.23 15.28
CA GLU A 129 10.91 -5.63 15.01
C GLU A 129 10.72 -6.05 13.56
N LEU A 130 11.33 -5.34 12.60
CA LEU A 130 11.26 -5.70 11.19
C LEU A 130 11.92 -7.05 10.93
N ASN A 131 13.12 -7.26 11.44
CA ASN A 131 13.90 -8.48 11.23
C ASN A 131 13.39 -9.68 12.04
N GLY A 132 12.68 -9.43 13.15
CA GLY A 132 12.01 -10.46 13.95
C GLY A 132 10.66 -10.91 13.39
N ALA A 133 10.13 -10.26 12.35
CA ALA A 133 8.87 -10.61 11.72
C ALA A 133 9.01 -11.85 10.81
N ALA A 134 7.92 -12.60 10.65
CA ALA A 134 7.85 -13.67 9.67
C ALA A 134 7.88 -13.15 8.22
N ALA A 135 7.39 -11.93 8.02
CA ALA A 135 7.40 -11.20 6.76
C ALA A 135 7.23 -9.70 7.02
N VAL A 136 7.71 -8.89 6.09
CA VAL A 136 7.48 -7.44 6.07
C VAL A 136 6.75 -7.10 4.78
N ALA A 137 5.56 -6.50 4.88
CA ALA A 137 4.82 -5.99 3.74
C ALA A 137 4.96 -4.47 3.65
N ILE A 138 5.24 -3.96 2.46
CA ILE A 138 5.41 -2.52 2.20
C ILE A 138 4.51 -2.05 1.07
N ASP A 139 4.17 -0.78 1.04
CA ASP A 139 3.43 -0.19 -0.07
C ASP A 139 4.18 0.98 -0.75
N GLY A 140 3.78 1.30 -1.99
CA GLY A 140 4.37 2.37 -2.81
C GLY A 140 4.10 3.80 -2.31
N ASN A 141 3.43 3.98 -1.15
CA ASN A 141 3.29 5.31 -0.55
C ASN A 141 4.58 5.77 0.13
N LEU A 142 5.45 4.85 0.52
CA LEU A 142 6.77 5.14 1.05
C LEU A 142 7.63 5.87 0.01
N THR A 143 8.64 6.60 0.47
CA THR A 143 9.62 7.22 -0.44
C THR A 143 10.54 6.17 -1.06
N SER A 144 11.09 6.47 -2.24
CA SER A 144 12.08 5.59 -2.89
C SER A 144 13.30 5.33 -2.00
N GLU A 145 13.73 6.33 -1.23
CA GLU A 145 14.82 6.22 -0.26
C GLU A 145 14.49 5.22 0.85
N THR A 146 13.29 5.31 1.42
CA THR A 146 12.81 4.41 2.47
C THR A 146 12.70 2.97 1.96
N ILE A 147 12.16 2.79 0.74
CA ILE A 147 12.04 1.47 0.10
C ILE A 147 13.43 0.87 -0.18
N ALA A 148 14.37 1.68 -0.70
CA ALA A 148 15.75 1.26 -0.92
C ALA A 148 16.44 0.83 0.38
N TRP A 149 16.22 1.60 1.46
CA TRP A 149 16.78 1.28 2.78
C TRP A 149 16.23 -0.04 3.32
N LEU A 150 14.92 -0.28 3.22
CA LEU A 150 14.29 -1.54 3.61
C LEU A 150 14.89 -2.71 2.82
N GLY A 151 15.04 -2.57 1.50
CA GLY A 151 15.67 -3.59 0.66
C GLY A 151 17.11 -3.92 1.05
N ALA A 152 17.84 -2.96 1.60
CA ALA A 152 19.24 -3.13 2.00
C ALA A 152 19.43 -3.67 3.42
N HIS A 153 18.49 -3.44 4.35
CA HIS A 153 18.67 -3.70 5.77
C HIS A 153 17.68 -4.72 6.35
N CYS A 154 16.52 -4.91 5.72
CA CYS A 154 15.55 -5.89 6.18
C CYS A 154 15.99 -7.30 5.77
N THR A 155 16.12 -8.19 6.76
CA THR A 155 16.47 -9.60 6.54
C THR A 155 15.25 -10.53 6.48
N ALA A 156 14.10 -10.07 6.98
CA ALA A 156 12.84 -10.79 6.82
C ALA A 156 12.35 -10.73 5.35
N PRO A 157 11.61 -11.74 4.88
CA PRO A 157 11.04 -11.74 3.53
C PRO A 157 10.21 -10.48 3.26
N LEU A 158 10.57 -9.71 2.21
CA LEU A 158 9.97 -8.43 1.88
C LEU A 158 8.91 -8.58 0.78
N PHE A 159 7.68 -8.18 1.09
CA PHE A 159 6.52 -8.20 0.19
C PHE A 159 6.15 -6.77 -0.18
N ALA A 160 5.83 -6.50 -1.44
CA ALA A 160 5.53 -5.12 -1.87
C ALA A 160 4.30 -5.03 -2.77
N ASP A 161 3.49 -3.99 -2.54
CA ASP A 161 2.42 -3.53 -3.42
C ASP A 161 2.76 -2.12 -3.95
N PRO A 162 2.80 -1.88 -5.26
CA PRO A 162 3.22 -0.60 -5.82
C PRO A 162 2.17 0.51 -5.74
N VAL A 163 0.92 0.19 -5.42
CA VAL A 163 -0.21 1.13 -5.22
C VAL A 163 -0.72 1.78 -6.51
N SER A 164 0.17 2.29 -7.36
CA SER A 164 -0.20 2.94 -8.61
C SER A 164 1.00 3.01 -9.57
N VAL A 165 0.72 3.25 -10.84
CA VAL A 165 1.76 3.38 -11.90
C VAL A 165 2.86 4.37 -11.51
N THR A 166 2.49 5.56 -11.05
CA THR A 166 3.46 6.60 -10.66
C THR A 166 4.28 6.17 -9.44
N LYS A 167 3.66 5.51 -8.46
CA LYS A 167 4.33 5.07 -7.23
C LYS A 167 5.15 3.81 -7.45
N ALA A 168 4.82 2.99 -8.44
CA ALA A 168 5.58 1.78 -8.79
C ALA A 168 7.06 2.08 -9.08
N GLU A 169 7.37 3.24 -9.67
CA GLU A 169 8.75 3.68 -9.92
C GLU A 169 9.60 3.74 -8.65
N ARG A 170 8.98 3.98 -7.49
CA ARG A 170 9.69 4.02 -6.19
C ARG A 170 10.23 2.66 -5.77
N MET A 171 9.69 1.56 -6.32
CA MET A 171 10.12 0.19 -6.02
C MET A 171 11.43 -0.21 -6.71
N ARG A 172 11.83 0.48 -7.80
CA ARG A 172 13.01 0.11 -8.60
C ARG A 172 14.28 -0.20 -7.78
N PRO A 173 14.68 0.62 -6.80
CA PRO A 173 15.94 0.37 -6.08
C PRO A 173 15.91 -0.87 -5.18
N ALA A 174 14.73 -1.41 -4.87
CA ALA A 174 14.57 -2.56 -4.00
C ALA A 174 14.07 -3.83 -4.71
N LEU A 175 13.80 -3.81 -6.02
CA LEU A 175 13.23 -4.96 -6.74
C LEU A 175 14.04 -6.25 -6.51
N GLY A 176 15.35 -6.17 -6.55
CA GLY A 176 16.22 -7.33 -6.33
C GLY A 176 16.21 -7.89 -4.91
N ALA A 177 15.68 -7.16 -3.94
CA ALA A 177 15.54 -7.59 -2.54
C ALA A 177 14.13 -8.12 -2.23
N LEU A 178 13.16 -7.96 -3.14
CA LEU A 178 11.79 -8.39 -2.88
C LEU A 178 11.66 -9.91 -2.97
N HIS A 179 11.12 -10.49 -1.89
CA HIS A 179 10.66 -11.86 -1.90
C HIS A 179 9.39 -11.99 -2.77
N THR A 180 8.45 -11.06 -2.62
CA THR A 180 7.20 -11.09 -3.38
C THR A 180 6.82 -9.67 -3.83
N PHE A 181 6.47 -9.53 -5.09
CA PHE A 181 5.97 -8.29 -5.67
C PHE A 181 4.61 -8.51 -6.33
N LYS A 182 3.64 -7.66 -6.00
CA LYS A 182 2.25 -7.77 -6.49
C LYS A 182 1.82 -6.51 -7.27
N PRO A 183 2.30 -6.30 -8.47
CA PRO A 183 1.79 -5.23 -9.35
C PRO A 183 0.50 -5.67 -10.05
N ASN A 184 -0.28 -4.69 -10.55
CA ASN A 184 -1.20 -4.95 -11.64
C ASN A 184 -0.48 -4.88 -13.01
N LEU A 185 -1.17 -5.28 -14.09
CA LEU A 185 -0.57 -5.33 -15.43
C LEU A 185 -0.01 -3.97 -15.87
N THR A 186 -0.76 -2.89 -15.66
CA THR A 186 -0.34 -1.53 -16.08
C THR A 186 0.88 -1.06 -15.29
N GLU A 187 0.94 -1.32 -14.00
CA GLU A 187 2.11 -1.02 -13.14
C GLU A 187 3.33 -1.82 -13.57
N GLY A 188 3.14 -3.11 -13.84
CA GLY A 188 4.18 -3.99 -14.32
C GLY A 188 4.73 -3.58 -15.68
N GLN A 189 3.86 -3.26 -16.63
CA GLN A 189 4.23 -2.75 -17.97
C GLN A 189 5.06 -1.46 -17.86
N ASN A 190 4.63 -0.52 -17.01
CA ASN A 190 5.37 0.73 -16.79
C ASN A 190 6.76 0.50 -16.21
N LEU A 191 6.89 -0.43 -15.24
CA LEU A 191 8.17 -0.74 -14.62
C LEU A 191 9.14 -1.46 -15.55
N THR A 192 8.65 -2.32 -16.42
CA THR A 192 9.49 -3.22 -17.22
C THR A 192 9.67 -2.76 -18.66
N GLY A 193 8.70 -2.00 -19.20
CA GLY A 193 8.63 -1.67 -20.62
C GLY A 193 8.07 -2.80 -21.48
N GLU A 194 7.71 -3.94 -20.89
CA GLU A 194 7.14 -5.08 -21.58
C GLU A 194 5.64 -4.90 -21.79
N SER A 195 5.12 -5.45 -22.89
CA SER A 195 3.70 -5.29 -23.24
C SER A 195 2.84 -6.51 -22.88
N SER A 196 3.44 -7.71 -22.82
CA SER A 196 2.71 -8.94 -22.45
C SER A 196 2.83 -9.27 -20.96
N PRO A 197 1.83 -9.90 -20.34
CA PRO A 197 1.90 -10.34 -18.95
C PRO A 197 3.13 -11.23 -18.68
N GLU A 198 3.42 -12.17 -19.58
CA GLU A 198 4.56 -13.09 -19.45
C GLU A 198 5.90 -12.33 -19.55
N GLY A 199 6.00 -11.34 -20.43
CA GLY A 199 7.17 -10.48 -20.56
C GLY A 199 7.40 -9.66 -19.30
N VAL A 200 6.34 -9.05 -18.74
CA VAL A 200 6.39 -8.31 -17.47
C VAL A 200 6.91 -9.19 -16.34
N VAL A 201 6.34 -10.37 -16.16
CA VAL A 201 6.75 -11.30 -15.11
C VAL A 201 8.21 -11.74 -15.28
N ALA A 202 8.60 -12.12 -16.49
CA ALA A 202 9.97 -12.52 -16.79
C ALA A 202 10.98 -11.41 -16.51
N ALA A 203 10.67 -10.17 -16.88
CA ALA A 203 11.51 -9.00 -16.64
C ALA A 203 11.66 -8.69 -15.13
N LEU A 204 10.59 -8.81 -14.35
CA LEU A 204 10.63 -8.60 -12.89
C LEU A 204 11.47 -9.70 -12.19
N LEU A 205 11.30 -10.96 -12.58
CA LEU A 205 12.11 -12.08 -12.07
C LEU A 205 13.59 -11.93 -12.45
N ALA A 206 13.88 -11.43 -13.67
CA ALA A 206 15.26 -11.15 -14.11
C ALA A 206 15.90 -10.01 -13.30
N GLN A 207 15.12 -9.06 -12.77
CA GLN A 207 15.58 -7.99 -11.87
C GLN A 207 15.78 -8.46 -10.42
N GLY A 208 15.53 -9.75 -10.12
CA GLY A 208 15.82 -10.36 -8.84
C GLY A 208 14.62 -10.57 -7.92
N VAL A 209 13.42 -10.14 -8.30
CA VAL A 209 12.19 -10.50 -7.57
C VAL A 209 12.07 -12.02 -7.52
N GLN A 210 11.81 -12.59 -6.33
CA GLN A 210 11.75 -14.06 -6.22
C GLN A 210 10.39 -14.61 -6.63
N ARG A 211 9.31 -13.87 -6.39
CA ARG A 211 7.93 -14.24 -6.72
C ARG A 211 7.13 -13.03 -7.19
N VAL A 212 6.40 -13.18 -8.28
CA VAL A 212 5.52 -12.13 -8.82
C VAL A 212 4.08 -12.61 -8.81
N PHE A 213 3.16 -11.77 -8.36
CA PHE A 213 1.72 -11.92 -8.54
C PHE A 213 1.22 -10.75 -9.38
N LEU A 214 1.09 -10.95 -10.68
CA LEU A 214 0.61 -9.93 -11.62
C LEU A 214 -0.90 -10.02 -11.75
N SER A 215 -1.63 -9.04 -11.20
CA SER A 215 -3.09 -8.99 -11.33
C SER A 215 -3.50 -8.35 -12.66
N MET A 216 -4.50 -8.95 -13.32
CA MET A 216 -4.94 -8.58 -14.68
C MET A 216 -6.46 -8.27 -14.73
N GLY A 217 -7.03 -7.84 -13.60
CA GLY A 217 -8.46 -7.55 -13.49
C GLY A 217 -9.32 -8.80 -13.75
N GLY A 218 -10.24 -8.71 -14.71
CA GLY A 218 -11.11 -9.84 -15.07
C GLY A 218 -10.42 -11.04 -15.70
N ASP A 219 -9.15 -10.88 -16.10
CA ASP A 219 -8.34 -11.97 -16.66
C ASP A 219 -7.55 -12.73 -15.58
N GLY A 220 -7.79 -12.44 -14.29
CA GLY A 220 -7.22 -13.17 -13.17
C GLY A 220 -5.83 -12.72 -12.76
N ILE A 221 -4.99 -13.67 -12.31
CA ILE A 221 -3.65 -13.43 -11.78
C ILE A 221 -2.65 -14.35 -12.44
N LEU A 222 -1.53 -13.79 -12.91
CA LEU A 222 -0.36 -14.56 -13.32
C LEU A 222 0.63 -14.61 -12.15
N ALA A 223 0.77 -15.80 -11.52
CA ALA A 223 1.69 -16.04 -10.44
C ALA A 223 2.95 -16.73 -10.97
N ALA A 224 4.14 -16.24 -10.61
CA ALA A 224 5.38 -16.82 -11.12
C ALA A 224 6.54 -16.76 -10.12
N THR A 225 7.40 -17.74 -10.23
CA THR A 225 8.75 -17.83 -9.67
C THR A 225 9.73 -18.10 -10.82
N ARG A 226 11.01 -18.30 -10.52
CA ARG A 226 11.99 -18.70 -11.54
C ARG A 226 11.70 -20.07 -12.16
N ASP A 227 11.03 -20.94 -11.42
CA ASP A 227 10.85 -22.35 -11.79
C ASP A 227 9.45 -22.65 -12.35
N GLU A 228 8.48 -21.81 -12.04
CA GLU A 228 7.07 -22.08 -12.36
C GLU A 228 6.30 -20.79 -12.64
N THR A 229 5.35 -20.89 -13.58
CA THR A 229 4.35 -19.84 -13.87
C THR A 229 2.97 -20.48 -13.93
N VAL A 230 2.03 -19.91 -13.18
CA VAL A 230 0.64 -20.38 -13.06
C VAL A 230 -0.31 -19.23 -13.33
N HIS A 231 -1.30 -19.48 -14.20
CA HIS A 231 -2.42 -18.54 -14.40
C HIS A 231 -3.63 -19.00 -13.56
N LEU A 232 -4.11 -18.11 -12.72
CA LEU A 232 -5.31 -18.27 -11.90
C LEU A 232 -6.40 -17.36 -12.50
N PRO A 233 -7.47 -17.93 -13.09
CA PRO A 233 -8.54 -17.16 -13.77
C PRO A 233 -9.43 -16.39 -12.78
#